data_eb5602b037a991b2ee44d40a095ef0a9
#
_entry.id   eb5602b037a991b2ee44d40a095ef0a9
#
_cell.length_a   1.000
_cell.length_b   1.000
_cell.length_c   1.000
_cell.angle_alpha   90.00
_cell.angle_beta   90.00
_cell.angle_gamma   90.00
#
_symmetry.space_group_name_H-M   'P 1'
#
loop_
_entity.id
_entity.type
_entity.pdbx_description
1 polymer ?
#
loop_
_entity_poly.entity_id
_entity_poly.type
_entity_poly.pdbx_seq_one_letter_code
_entity_poly.pdbx_strand_id
1 'polypeptide(L)'
;MTPRRRGIIIRMKMNRSKQFFLSLAWLVSVHALMLVVLTVFRLVELTCLHGMITDHGASVVTAFVKGVWFDNVVACYISVLPLAVTLLAAAFGYAGKKLRKGVCYWYFVFSAIVFMASAANTPYFEYFFKNINSSIFEWFGYAATTAGMVFQEKSYILHIFLYFVFLAAYIVAMIYMRRYFDRRIDRCRRDDRFVLPVALRFIVSVCVVLLCLFGIRGRMGYNPIKISQAYYCDDPFLN
;
A
#
# COMPACT_ATOMS: atom_id res chain seq x y z
N MET A 1 -24.70 46.38 35.19
CA MET A 1 -23.57 45.47 35.28
C MET A 1 -24.05 44.07 34.93
N THR A 2 -23.83 43.61 33.72
CA THR A 2 -24.24 42.28 33.23
C THR A 2 -23.11 41.27 33.48
N PRO A 3 -23.36 40.08 34.05
CA PRO A 3 -22.31 39.11 34.30
C PRO A 3 -21.87 38.46 33.00
N ARG A 4 -20.62 38.64 32.66
CA ARG A 4 -19.88 38.02 31.57
C ARG A 4 -19.97 36.50 31.71
N ARG A 5 -20.80 35.82 30.90
CA ARG A 5 -20.81 34.34 30.76
C ARG A 5 -19.42 33.88 30.26
N ARG A 6 -18.58 33.41 31.17
CA ARG A 6 -17.41 32.63 30.84
C ARG A 6 -17.89 31.33 30.21
N GLY A 7 -17.81 31.24 28.88
CA GLY A 7 -18.03 29.98 28.17
C GLY A 7 -16.97 28.99 28.61
N ILE A 8 -17.38 28.05 29.49
CA ILE A 8 -16.59 26.89 29.83
C ILE A 8 -16.57 26.04 28.55
N ILE A 9 -15.49 26.13 27.78
CA ILE A 9 -15.19 25.18 26.69
C ILE A 9 -14.92 23.84 27.38
N ILE A 10 -15.98 23.06 27.59
CA ILE A 10 -15.85 21.66 28.00
C ILE A 10 -15.13 20.97 26.86
N ARG A 11 -13.82 20.82 26.97
CA ARG A 11 -13.00 20.01 26.09
C ARG A 11 -13.47 18.57 26.24
N MET A 12 -14.45 18.18 25.41
CA MET A 12 -15.03 16.84 25.44
C MET A 12 -13.91 15.84 25.20
N LYS A 13 -13.60 15.06 26.22
CA LYS A 13 -12.56 14.04 26.21
C LYS A 13 -13.00 12.93 25.25
N MET A 14 -12.33 12.82 24.09
CA MET A 14 -12.63 11.79 23.09
C MET A 14 -12.41 10.38 23.63
N ASN A 15 -13.20 9.41 23.18
CA ASN A 15 -12.96 8.01 23.49
C ASN A 15 -11.71 7.51 22.76
N ARG A 16 -10.60 7.39 23.50
CA ARG A 16 -9.28 7.02 22.97
C ARG A 16 -9.26 5.60 22.39
N SER A 17 -10.09 4.70 22.89
CA SER A 17 -10.16 3.32 22.41
C SER A 17 -10.79 3.22 21.03
N LYS A 18 -11.91 3.91 20.80
CA LYS A 18 -12.52 3.98 19.48
C LYS A 18 -11.62 4.68 18.46
N GLN A 19 -10.94 5.75 18.86
CA GLN A 19 -9.97 6.43 18.01
C GLN A 19 -8.84 5.51 17.59
N PHE A 20 -8.34 4.66 18.49
CA PHE A 20 -7.31 3.67 18.22
C PHE A 20 -7.78 2.66 17.16
N PHE A 21 -8.94 2.02 17.36
CA PHE A 21 -9.48 1.04 16.41
C PHE A 21 -9.83 1.66 15.04
N LEU A 22 -10.35 2.88 15.02
CA LEU A 22 -10.59 3.58 13.75
C LEU A 22 -9.30 3.93 13.02
N SER A 23 -8.22 4.25 13.74
CA SER A 23 -6.91 4.46 13.14
C SER A 23 -6.32 3.17 12.58
N LEU A 24 -6.48 2.05 13.29
CA LEU A 24 -6.11 0.72 12.81
C LEU A 24 -6.90 0.34 11.57
N ALA A 25 -8.23 0.47 11.62
CA ALA A 25 -9.10 0.16 10.48
C ALA A 25 -8.76 1.00 9.24
N TRP A 26 -8.43 2.29 9.43
CA TRP A 26 -7.96 3.14 8.34
C TRP A 26 -6.67 2.63 7.71
N LEU A 27 -5.66 2.27 8.51
CA LEU A 27 -4.39 1.74 8.00
C LEU A 27 -4.57 0.42 7.24
N VAL A 28 -5.37 -0.49 7.78
CA VAL A 28 -5.72 -1.76 7.10
C VAL A 28 -6.44 -1.50 5.78
N SER A 29 -7.37 -0.53 5.76
CA SER A 29 -8.07 -0.16 4.52
C SER A 29 -7.13 0.44 3.46
N VAL A 30 -6.15 1.25 3.87
CA VAL A 30 -5.12 1.81 2.97
C VAL A 30 -4.24 0.69 2.40
N HIS A 31 -3.81 -0.24 3.24
CA HIS A 31 -3.05 -1.41 2.81
C HIS A 31 -3.84 -2.26 1.81
N ALA A 32 -5.10 -2.57 2.11
CA ALA A 32 -5.98 -3.31 1.21
C ALA A 32 -6.19 -2.58 -0.13
N LEU A 33 -6.39 -1.26 -0.11
CA LEU A 33 -6.54 -0.45 -1.32
C LEU A 33 -5.29 -0.54 -2.21
N MET A 34 -4.10 -0.49 -1.60
CA MET A 34 -2.83 -0.64 -2.33
C MET A 34 -2.73 -2.01 -2.98
N LEU A 35 -3.07 -3.09 -2.27
CA LEU A 35 -3.09 -4.45 -2.82
C LEU A 35 -4.08 -4.58 -3.99
N VAL A 36 -5.27 -3.98 -3.87
CA VAL A 36 -6.27 -3.99 -4.96
C VAL A 36 -5.69 -3.34 -6.23
N VAL A 37 -5.02 -2.19 -6.11
CA VAL A 37 -4.44 -1.51 -7.28
C VAL A 37 -3.30 -2.33 -7.88
N LEU A 38 -2.42 -2.93 -7.07
CA LEU A 38 -1.35 -3.82 -7.56
C LEU A 38 -1.93 -5.06 -8.25
N THR A 39 -2.98 -5.65 -7.70
CA THR A 39 -3.70 -6.77 -8.33
C THR A 39 -4.29 -6.37 -9.69
N VAL A 40 -4.80 -5.13 -9.83
CA VAL A 40 -5.30 -4.62 -11.12
C VAL A 40 -4.15 -4.48 -12.12
N PHE A 41 -2.98 -3.95 -11.74
CA PHE A 41 -1.80 -3.91 -12.62
C PHE A 41 -1.42 -5.32 -13.09
N ARG A 42 -1.42 -6.29 -12.20
CA ARG A 42 -1.12 -7.69 -12.54
C ARG A 42 -2.15 -8.31 -13.49
N LEU A 43 -3.43 -7.96 -13.34
CA LEU A 43 -4.46 -8.37 -14.30
C LEU A 43 -4.25 -7.74 -15.68
N VAL A 44 -3.87 -6.45 -15.73
CA VAL A 44 -3.51 -5.78 -16.99
C VAL A 44 -2.31 -6.47 -17.64
N GLU A 45 -1.26 -6.74 -16.87
CA GLU A 45 -0.07 -7.48 -17.34
C GLU A 45 -0.45 -8.84 -17.93
N LEU A 46 -1.24 -9.64 -17.19
CA LEU A 46 -1.70 -10.95 -17.64
C LEU A 46 -2.53 -10.86 -18.94
N THR A 47 -3.36 -9.82 -19.10
CA THR A 47 -4.17 -9.65 -20.31
C THR A 47 -3.34 -9.17 -21.50
N CYS A 48 -2.38 -8.28 -21.30
CA CYS A 48 -1.50 -7.78 -22.36
C CYS A 48 -0.55 -8.88 -22.87
N LEU A 49 -0.03 -9.71 -21.97
CA LEU A 49 0.97 -10.74 -22.29
C LEU A 49 0.37 -12.13 -22.50
N HIS A 50 -0.98 -12.25 -22.55
CA HIS A 50 -1.69 -13.53 -22.69
C HIS A 50 -1.19 -14.35 -23.89
N GLY A 51 -0.83 -13.70 -25.01
CA GLY A 51 -0.32 -14.37 -26.20
C GLY A 51 1.08 -14.95 -26.06
N MET A 52 1.82 -14.58 -25.00
CA MET A 52 3.18 -15.08 -24.72
C MET A 52 3.19 -16.23 -23.72
N ILE A 53 2.04 -16.51 -23.07
CA ILE A 53 1.90 -17.57 -22.08
C ILE A 53 1.81 -18.89 -22.82
N THR A 54 2.75 -19.80 -22.55
CA THR A 54 2.78 -21.15 -23.13
C THR A 54 2.05 -22.17 -22.26
N ASP A 55 2.01 -21.91 -20.95
CA ASP A 55 1.38 -22.78 -19.95
C ASP A 55 0.04 -22.19 -19.51
N HIS A 56 -0.99 -23.03 -19.37
CA HIS A 56 -2.35 -22.59 -19.09
C HIS A 56 -2.96 -23.29 -17.86
N GLY A 57 -4.02 -22.70 -17.31
CA GLY A 57 -4.78 -23.30 -16.24
C GLY A 57 -4.18 -23.12 -14.84
N ALA A 58 -3.81 -24.24 -14.18
CA ALA A 58 -3.37 -24.22 -12.78
C ALA A 58 -2.08 -23.41 -12.56
N SER A 59 -1.16 -23.39 -13.53
CA SER A 59 0.09 -22.62 -13.45
C SER A 59 -0.17 -21.12 -13.43
N VAL A 60 -1.09 -20.60 -14.26
CA VAL A 60 -1.48 -19.20 -14.31
C VAL A 60 -2.10 -18.76 -12.97
N VAL A 61 -3.00 -19.58 -12.40
CA VAL A 61 -3.61 -19.30 -11.09
C VAL A 61 -2.55 -19.27 -9.99
N THR A 62 -1.63 -20.23 -10.01
CA THR A 62 -0.53 -20.30 -9.04
C THR A 62 0.39 -19.06 -9.14
N ALA A 63 0.74 -18.65 -10.37
CA ALA A 63 1.51 -17.43 -10.63
C ALA A 63 0.81 -16.20 -10.07
N PHE A 64 -0.48 -16.06 -10.35
CA PHE A 64 -1.28 -14.94 -9.87
C PHE A 64 -1.30 -14.87 -8.33
N VAL A 65 -1.56 -16.00 -7.65
CA VAL A 65 -1.57 -16.07 -6.18
C VAL A 65 -0.21 -15.73 -5.59
N LYS A 66 0.87 -16.28 -6.15
CA LYS A 66 2.24 -15.95 -5.73
C LYS A 66 2.55 -14.47 -5.98
N GLY A 67 2.12 -13.93 -7.11
CA GLY A 67 2.29 -12.53 -7.42
C GLY A 67 1.61 -11.61 -6.40
N VAL A 68 0.35 -11.86 -6.03
CA VAL A 68 -0.36 -11.13 -4.97
C VAL A 68 0.38 -11.25 -3.63
N TRP A 69 0.99 -12.40 -3.37
CA TRP A 69 1.82 -12.57 -2.17
C TRP A 69 3.05 -11.65 -2.19
N PHE A 70 3.79 -11.57 -3.30
CA PHE A 70 4.91 -10.63 -3.44
C PHE A 70 4.45 -9.18 -3.32
N ASP A 71 3.31 -8.83 -3.91
CA ASP A 71 2.71 -7.51 -3.78
C ASP A 71 2.40 -7.16 -2.32
N ASN A 72 1.93 -8.14 -1.54
CA ASN A 72 1.72 -7.97 -0.10
C ASN A 72 3.03 -7.73 0.66
N VAL A 73 4.13 -8.38 0.29
CA VAL A 73 5.46 -8.11 0.88
C VAL A 73 5.85 -6.66 0.65
N VAL A 74 5.72 -6.16 -0.58
CA VAL A 74 6.01 -4.75 -0.93
C VAL A 74 5.10 -3.80 -0.14
N ALA A 75 3.81 -4.09 -0.08
CA ALA A 75 2.84 -3.31 0.69
C ALA A 75 3.18 -3.28 2.18
N CYS A 76 3.66 -4.38 2.77
CA CYS A 76 4.12 -4.43 4.16
C CYS A 76 5.38 -3.58 4.38
N TYR A 77 6.35 -3.58 3.44
CA TYR A 77 7.52 -2.70 3.53
C TYR A 77 7.13 -1.22 3.60
N ILE A 78 6.18 -0.79 2.77
CA ILE A 78 5.70 0.60 2.77
C ILE A 78 4.90 0.90 4.05
N SER A 79 4.12 -0.07 4.52
CA SER A 79 3.16 0.12 5.62
C SER A 79 3.80 0.07 7.00
N VAL A 80 4.92 -0.63 7.21
CA VAL A 80 5.48 -0.91 8.55
C VAL A 80 5.76 0.37 9.34
N LEU A 81 6.39 1.36 8.73
CA LEU A 81 6.75 2.62 9.39
C LEU A 81 5.51 3.46 9.74
N PRO A 82 4.61 3.80 8.79
CA PRO A 82 3.41 4.57 9.12
C PRO A 82 2.48 3.83 10.08
N LEU A 83 2.44 2.50 10.01
CA LEU A 83 1.66 1.67 10.93
C LEU A 83 2.22 1.76 12.35
N ALA A 84 3.53 1.59 12.54
CA ALA A 84 4.18 1.70 13.84
C ALA A 84 3.95 3.10 14.45
N VAL A 85 4.25 4.16 13.70
CA VAL A 85 4.11 5.55 14.16
C VAL A 85 2.66 5.90 14.51
N THR A 86 1.71 5.51 13.65
CA THR A 86 0.30 5.86 13.86
C THR A 86 -0.32 5.08 15.01
N LEU A 87 -0.05 3.78 15.14
CA LEU A 87 -0.62 2.95 16.20
C LEU A 87 -0.03 3.30 17.55
N LEU A 88 1.28 3.54 17.65
CA LEU A 88 1.90 3.99 18.89
C LEU A 88 1.34 5.36 19.31
N ALA A 89 1.27 6.33 18.39
CA ALA A 89 0.65 7.61 18.67
C ALA A 89 -0.82 7.47 19.10
N ALA A 90 -1.60 6.59 18.45
CA ALA A 90 -2.99 6.33 18.80
C ALA A 90 -3.14 5.65 20.16
N ALA A 91 -2.24 4.73 20.55
CA ALA A 91 -2.24 4.08 21.85
C ALA A 91 -2.15 5.10 23.00
N PHE A 92 -1.31 6.14 22.81
CA PHE A 92 -1.17 7.25 23.77
C PHE A 92 -2.21 8.38 23.57
N GLY A 93 -3.05 8.29 22.52
CA GLY A 93 -4.08 9.27 22.22
C GLY A 93 -3.61 10.52 21.46
N TYR A 94 -2.48 10.43 20.75
CA TYR A 94 -1.89 11.52 19.93
C TYR A 94 -2.16 11.41 18.43
N ALA A 95 -3.00 10.45 17.99
CA ALA A 95 -3.31 10.25 16.57
C ALA A 95 -4.19 11.38 16.00
N GLY A 96 -3.58 12.54 15.74
CA GLY A 96 -4.23 13.73 15.20
C GLY A 96 -4.36 13.75 13.68
N LYS A 97 -5.15 14.72 13.16
CA LYS A 97 -5.33 14.93 11.70
C LYS A 97 -4.01 15.22 10.97
N LYS A 98 -3.06 15.93 11.62
CA LYS A 98 -1.74 16.23 11.05
C LYS A 98 -0.94 14.97 10.78
N LEU A 99 -0.93 14.03 11.74
CA LEU A 99 -0.25 12.73 11.58
C LEU A 99 -0.86 11.93 10.41
N ARG A 100 -2.20 11.80 10.36
CA ARG A 100 -2.87 11.10 9.25
C ARG A 100 -2.60 11.75 7.89
N LYS A 101 -2.49 13.08 7.83
CA LYS A 101 -2.10 13.78 6.60
C LYS A 101 -0.67 13.43 6.18
N GLY A 102 0.28 13.40 7.12
CA GLY A 102 1.66 13.00 6.86
C GLY A 102 1.76 11.55 6.36
N VAL A 103 1.01 10.64 6.98
CA VAL A 103 0.93 9.24 6.54
C VAL A 103 0.33 9.11 5.13
N CYS A 104 -0.67 9.93 4.76
CA CYS A 104 -1.16 9.95 3.38
C CYS A 104 -0.09 10.35 2.38
N TYR A 105 0.72 11.38 2.68
CA TYR A 105 1.83 11.77 1.80
C TYR A 105 2.88 10.66 1.66
N TRP A 106 3.18 9.96 2.75
CA TRP A 106 4.06 8.80 2.71
C TRP A 106 3.55 7.75 1.72
N TYR A 107 2.28 7.35 1.87
CA TYR A 107 1.68 6.39 0.94
C TYR A 107 1.62 6.91 -0.50
N PHE A 108 1.35 8.19 -0.74
CA PHE A 108 1.34 8.75 -2.10
C PHE A 108 2.70 8.61 -2.78
N VAL A 109 3.78 8.97 -2.09
CA VAL A 109 5.12 8.89 -2.66
C VAL A 109 5.52 7.45 -2.97
N PHE A 110 5.39 6.55 -1.99
CA PHE A 110 5.84 5.18 -2.17
C PHE A 110 4.93 4.38 -3.11
N SER A 111 3.61 4.60 -3.07
CA SER A 111 2.70 3.96 -4.03
C SER A 111 2.94 4.45 -5.45
N ALA A 112 3.25 5.74 -5.66
CA ALA A 112 3.58 6.24 -6.99
C ALA A 112 4.80 5.53 -7.57
N ILE A 113 5.85 5.31 -6.76
CA ILE A 113 7.07 4.58 -7.18
C ILE A 113 6.74 3.12 -7.54
N VAL A 114 5.99 2.43 -6.67
CA VAL A 114 5.66 1.01 -6.89
C VAL A 114 4.72 0.83 -8.08
N PHE A 115 3.71 1.68 -8.24
CA PHE A 115 2.81 1.63 -9.40
C PHE A 115 3.53 1.95 -10.70
N MET A 116 4.51 2.86 -10.67
CA MET A 116 5.38 3.13 -11.83
C MET A 116 6.19 1.88 -12.21
N ALA A 117 6.79 1.20 -11.23
CA ALA A 117 7.51 -0.03 -11.48
C ALA A 117 6.58 -1.13 -12.04
N SER A 118 5.37 -1.27 -11.49
CA SER A 118 4.38 -2.25 -11.98
C SER A 118 3.90 -1.94 -13.40
N ALA A 119 3.66 -0.66 -13.72
CA ALA A 119 3.24 -0.25 -15.06
C ALA A 119 4.36 -0.42 -16.09
N ALA A 120 5.61 -0.20 -15.70
CA ALA A 120 6.77 -0.36 -16.57
C ALA A 120 7.15 -1.83 -16.81
N ASN A 121 6.75 -2.74 -15.90
CA ASN A 121 7.11 -4.16 -16.01
C ASN A 121 6.54 -4.82 -17.25
N THR A 122 5.29 -4.55 -17.61
CA THR A 122 4.63 -5.14 -18.79
C THR A 122 5.36 -4.85 -20.09
N PRO A 123 5.60 -3.58 -20.51
CA PRO A 123 6.31 -3.30 -21.75
C PRO A 123 7.80 -3.67 -21.68
N TYR A 124 8.39 -3.66 -20.48
CA TYR A 124 9.75 -4.14 -20.30
C TYR A 124 9.86 -5.64 -20.58
N PHE A 125 8.89 -6.43 -20.06
CA PHE A 125 8.84 -7.86 -20.29
C PHE A 125 8.59 -8.19 -21.78
N GLU A 126 7.68 -7.47 -22.43
CA GLU A 126 7.38 -7.62 -23.85
C GLU A 126 8.65 -7.50 -24.74
N TYR A 127 9.58 -6.63 -24.33
CA TYR A 127 10.80 -6.39 -25.08
C TYR A 127 11.97 -7.31 -24.67
N PHE A 128 12.17 -7.52 -23.36
CA PHE A 128 13.35 -8.23 -22.81
C PHE A 128 13.08 -9.67 -22.39
N PHE A 129 11.84 -10.14 -22.37
CA PHE A 129 11.42 -11.45 -21.86
C PHE A 129 11.90 -11.71 -20.42
N LYS A 130 12.02 -10.64 -19.63
CA LYS A 130 12.44 -10.67 -18.23
C LYS A 130 11.71 -9.61 -17.44
N ASN A 131 11.40 -9.91 -16.18
CA ASN A 131 10.86 -8.93 -15.25
C ASN A 131 11.90 -7.88 -14.89
N ILE A 132 11.44 -6.65 -14.55
CA ILE A 132 12.31 -5.56 -14.11
C ILE A 132 13.14 -6.02 -12.91
N ASN A 133 14.44 -5.84 -13.01
CA ASN A 133 15.41 -6.14 -11.97
C ASN A 133 16.34 -4.95 -11.72
N SER A 134 17.38 -5.15 -10.89
CA SER A 134 18.34 -4.09 -10.55
C SER A 134 19.10 -3.51 -11.74
N SER A 135 19.17 -4.20 -12.89
CA SER A 135 19.85 -3.69 -14.10
C SER A 135 19.21 -2.42 -14.66
N ILE A 136 17.94 -2.13 -14.29
CA ILE A 136 17.29 -0.88 -14.70
C ILE A 136 18.04 0.36 -14.18
N PHE A 137 18.77 0.24 -13.06
CA PHE A 137 19.54 1.34 -12.49
C PHE A 137 20.75 1.72 -13.36
N GLU A 138 21.28 0.81 -14.15
CA GLU A 138 22.37 1.07 -15.10
C GLU A 138 21.91 2.01 -16.23
N TRP A 139 20.61 2.00 -16.54
CA TRP A 139 20.02 2.82 -17.58
C TRP A 139 19.85 4.29 -17.19
N PHE A 140 19.95 4.61 -15.91
CA PHE A 140 19.95 6.02 -15.47
C PHE A 140 21.09 6.84 -16.06
N GLY A 141 22.22 6.19 -16.39
CA GLY A 141 23.32 6.83 -17.13
C GLY A 141 22.94 7.27 -18.55
N TYR A 142 21.89 6.69 -19.14
CA TYR A 142 21.38 6.96 -20.48
C TYR A 142 19.93 7.44 -20.48
N ALA A 143 19.53 8.14 -19.43
CA ALA A 143 18.14 8.49 -19.17
C ALA A 143 17.44 9.24 -20.32
N ALA A 144 18.17 10.15 -21.02
CA ALA A 144 17.61 10.90 -22.15
C ALA A 144 17.30 9.99 -23.36
N THR A 145 18.19 9.05 -23.68
CA THR A 145 18.02 8.08 -24.77
C THR A 145 16.87 7.12 -24.43
N THR A 146 16.85 6.61 -23.19
CA THR A 146 15.79 5.72 -22.71
C THR A 146 14.43 6.40 -22.75
N ALA A 147 14.33 7.66 -22.29
CA ALA A 147 13.10 8.43 -22.39
C ALA A 147 12.64 8.62 -23.84
N GLY A 148 13.57 8.90 -24.77
CA GLY A 148 13.25 8.99 -26.19
C GLY A 148 12.62 7.71 -26.75
N MET A 149 13.19 6.54 -26.42
CA MET A 149 12.67 5.23 -26.83
C MET A 149 11.26 4.98 -26.25
N VAL A 150 11.07 5.28 -24.97
CA VAL A 150 9.77 5.09 -24.27
C VAL A 150 8.65 5.90 -24.94
N PHE A 151 8.92 7.12 -25.38
CA PHE A 151 7.90 7.96 -26.06
C PHE A 151 7.68 7.63 -27.52
N GLN A 152 8.57 6.87 -28.17
CA GLN A 152 8.42 6.45 -29.56
C GLN A 152 7.54 5.19 -29.70
N GLU A 153 7.53 4.33 -28.71
CA GLU A 153 6.79 3.06 -28.73
C GLU A 153 5.36 3.23 -28.19
N LYS A 154 4.36 2.87 -29.03
CA LYS A 154 2.94 3.00 -28.68
C LYS A 154 2.52 2.14 -27.48
N SER A 155 3.16 0.98 -27.31
CA SER A 155 2.91 0.09 -26.16
C SER A 155 3.19 0.81 -24.84
N TYR A 156 4.30 1.53 -24.73
CA TYR A 156 4.65 2.29 -23.53
C TYR A 156 3.67 3.42 -23.22
N ILE A 157 3.15 4.10 -24.25
CA ILE A 157 2.19 5.22 -24.07
C ILE A 157 0.93 4.74 -23.36
N LEU A 158 0.42 3.57 -23.73
CA LEU A 158 -0.75 2.97 -23.07
C LEU A 158 -0.49 2.72 -21.59
N HIS A 159 0.67 2.14 -21.24
CA HIS A 159 1.01 1.82 -19.86
C HIS A 159 1.29 3.07 -19.02
N ILE A 160 1.86 4.12 -19.61
CA ILE A 160 1.99 5.45 -18.98
C ILE A 160 0.61 6.03 -18.67
N PHE A 161 -0.32 5.96 -19.62
CA PHE A 161 -1.69 6.43 -19.41
C PHE A 161 -2.38 5.65 -18.27
N LEU A 162 -2.31 4.32 -18.29
CA LEU A 162 -2.86 3.46 -17.25
C LEU A 162 -2.24 3.75 -15.86
N TYR A 163 -0.92 4.00 -15.80
CA TYR A 163 -0.26 4.42 -14.58
C TYR A 163 -0.90 5.68 -13.98
N PHE A 164 -1.07 6.73 -14.78
CA PHE A 164 -1.66 7.98 -14.28
C PHE A 164 -3.13 7.82 -13.88
N VAL A 165 -3.90 7.02 -14.61
CA VAL A 165 -5.31 6.73 -14.28
C VAL A 165 -5.40 6.00 -12.94
N PHE A 166 -4.63 4.93 -12.74
CA PHE A 166 -4.67 4.16 -11.50
C PHE A 166 -4.09 4.93 -10.33
N LEU A 167 -3.03 5.72 -10.54
CA LEU A 167 -2.48 6.60 -9.51
C LEU A 167 -3.50 7.67 -9.09
N ALA A 168 -4.16 8.31 -10.05
CA ALA A 168 -5.20 9.30 -9.76
C ALA A 168 -6.38 8.68 -8.99
N ALA A 169 -6.87 7.51 -9.44
CA ALA A 169 -7.93 6.77 -8.77
C ALA A 169 -7.53 6.40 -7.32
N TYR A 170 -6.30 5.93 -7.11
CA TYR A 170 -5.76 5.63 -5.79
C TYR A 170 -5.70 6.87 -4.89
N ILE A 171 -5.19 8.00 -5.39
CA ILE A 171 -5.11 9.26 -4.65
C ILE A 171 -6.51 9.74 -4.25
N VAL A 172 -7.45 9.70 -5.17
CA VAL A 172 -8.85 10.09 -4.91
C VAL A 172 -9.47 9.18 -3.85
N ALA A 173 -9.33 7.85 -3.98
CA ALA A 173 -9.83 6.88 -3.00
C ALA A 173 -9.20 7.11 -1.61
N MET A 174 -7.88 7.36 -1.54
CA MET A 174 -7.17 7.68 -0.30
C MET A 174 -7.69 8.96 0.36
N ILE A 175 -7.96 10.01 -0.40
CA ILE A 175 -8.49 11.27 0.12
C ILE A 175 -9.91 11.05 0.68
N TYR A 176 -10.77 10.34 -0.05
CA TYR A 176 -12.12 9.99 0.42
C TYR A 176 -12.08 9.14 1.68
N MET A 177 -11.25 8.10 1.69
CA MET A 177 -11.07 7.21 2.84
C MET A 177 -10.59 7.99 4.07
N ARG A 178 -9.55 8.84 3.92
CA ARG A 178 -9.07 9.69 5.01
C ARG A 178 -10.18 10.59 5.54
N ARG A 179 -10.94 11.28 4.66
CA ARG A 179 -12.05 12.17 5.06
C ARG A 179 -13.14 11.40 5.80
N TYR A 180 -13.45 10.19 5.35
CA TYR A 180 -14.43 9.31 5.99
C TYR A 180 -14.00 8.95 7.42
N PHE A 181 -12.77 8.48 7.60
CA PHE A 181 -12.25 8.11 8.92
C PHE A 181 -12.06 9.33 9.82
N ASP A 182 -11.62 10.48 9.29
CA ASP A 182 -11.53 11.73 10.05
C ASP A 182 -12.89 12.13 10.62
N ARG A 183 -13.97 12.08 9.81
CA ARG A 183 -15.34 12.37 10.27
C ARG A 183 -15.81 11.37 11.32
N ARG A 184 -15.47 10.09 11.18
CA ARG A 184 -15.80 9.05 12.17
C ARG A 184 -15.09 9.27 13.50
N ILE A 185 -13.80 9.58 13.46
CA ILE A 185 -12.98 9.86 14.63
C ILE A 185 -13.46 11.12 15.36
N ASP A 186 -13.78 12.19 14.61
CA ASP A 186 -14.31 13.43 15.20
C ASP A 186 -15.69 13.24 15.90
N ARG A 187 -16.48 12.26 15.44
CA ARG A 187 -17.77 11.91 16.04
C ARG A 187 -17.66 11.00 17.25
N CYS A 188 -16.48 10.46 17.55
CA CYS A 188 -16.28 9.62 18.75
C CYS A 188 -16.39 10.44 20.03
N ARG A 189 -17.59 10.44 20.64
CA ARG A 189 -17.89 11.07 21.93
C ARG A 189 -17.51 10.16 23.10
N ARG A 190 -17.40 10.75 24.30
CA ARG A 190 -17.02 10.09 25.56
C ARG A 190 -17.99 8.99 26.03
N ASP A 191 -19.20 8.94 25.51
CA ASP A 191 -20.33 8.17 26.05
C ASP A 191 -20.26 6.65 25.80
N ASP A 192 -19.18 6.14 25.20
CA ASP A 192 -19.05 4.72 24.97
C ASP A 192 -18.39 4.00 26.16
N ARG A 193 -19.10 3.03 26.70
CA ARG A 193 -18.70 2.20 27.85
C ARG A 193 -17.43 1.36 27.63
N PHE A 194 -16.96 1.24 26.39
CA PHE A 194 -15.80 0.44 26.05
C PHE A 194 -14.51 1.24 26.13
N VAL A 195 -13.77 1.12 27.24
CA VAL A 195 -12.47 1.79 27.44
C VAL A 195 -11.39 0.73 27.61
N LEU A 196 -10.57 0.51 26.61
CA LEU A 196 -9.36 -0.32 26.75
C LEU A 196 -8.26 0.44 27.52
N PRO A 197 -7.56 -0.25 28.44
CA PRO A 197 -6.39 0.32 29.08
C PRO A 197 -5.27 0.63 28.05
N VAL A 198 -4.41 1.59 28.39
CA VAL A 198 -3.29 2.00 27.49
C VAL A 198 -2.36 0.83 27.20
N ALA A 199 -2.08 0.00 28.23
CA ALA A 199 -1.23 -1.18 28.10
C ALA A 199 -1.75 -2.13 27.00
N LEU A 200 -3.06 -2.42 27.00
CA LEU A 200 -3.65 -3.33 26.00
C LEU A 200 -3.61 -2.72 24.58
N ARG A 201 -3.83 -1.42 24.43
CA ARG A 201 -3.67 -0.74 23.14
C ARG A 201 -2.22 -0.78 22.64
N PHE A 202 -1.26 -0.63 23.55
CA PHE A 202 0.16 -0.75 23.23
C PHE A 202 0.50 -2.18 22.77
N ILE A 203 0.06 -3.21 23.52
CA ILE A 203 0.25 -4.62 23.14
C ILE A 203 -0.33 -4.90 21.76
N VAL A 204 -1.56 -4.47 21.49
CA VAL A 204 -2.18 -4.64 20.16
C VAL A 204 -1.36 -3.93 19.08
N SER A 205 -0.84 -2.72 19.35
CA SER A 205 0.02 -2.01 18.40
C SER A 205 1.28 -2.80 18.08
N VAL A 206 1.95 -3.34 19.08
CA VAL A 206 3.16 -4.17 18.91
C VAL A 206 2.82 -5.45 18.12
N CYS A 207 1.73 -6.15 18.48
CA CYS A 207 1.32 -7.35 17.75
C CYS A 207 1.03 -7.07 16.27
N VAL A 208 0.35 -5.97 15.94
CA VAL A 208 0.06 -5.61 14.54
C VAL A 208 1.33 -5.24 13.78
N VAL A 209 2.27 -4.53 14.41
CA VAL A 209 3.57 -4.23 13.80
C VAL A 209 4.38 -5.51 13.55
N LEU A 210 4.42 -6.43 14.52
CA LEU A 210 5.07 -7.73 14.36
C LEU A 210 4.42 -8.56 13.24
N LEU A 211 3.10 -8.53 13.12
CA LEU A 211 2.38 -9.19 12.03
C LEU A 211 2.73 -8.59 10.67
N CYS A 212 2.89 -7.27 10.59
CA CYS A 212 3.37 -6.59 9.38
C CYS A 212 4.83 -6.98 9.05
N LEU A 213 5.72 -7.04 10.06
CA LEU A 213 7.09 -7.52 9.89
C LEU A 213 7.15 -8.98 9.44
N PHE A 214 6.24 -9.82 9.94
CA PHE A 214 6.07 -11.18 9.45
C PHE A 214 5.61 -11.20 7.98
N GLY A 215 4.70 -10.29 7.59
CA GLY A 215 4.30 -10.08 6.20
C GLY A 215 5.47 -9.71 5.29
N ILE A 216 6.39 -8.85 5.76
CA ILE A 216 7.63 -8.50 5.04
C ILE A 216 8.49 -9.74 4.80
N ARG A 217 8.57 -10.63 5.79
CA ARG A 217 9.34 -11.87 5.65
C ARG A 217 8.78 -12.79 4.57
N GLY A 218 7.46 -12.75 4.33
CA GLY A 218 6.76 -13.46 3.26
C GLY A 218 6.79 -14.99 3.35
N ARG A 219 7.38 -15.59 4.41
CA ARG A 219 7.53 -17.03 4.57
C ARG A 219 7.59 -17.44 6.04
N MET A 220 7.06 -18.64 6.36
CA MET A 220 7.16 -19.22 7.72
C MET A 220 8.54 -19.82 8.04
N GLY A 221 9.39 -20.08 7.03
CA GLY A 221 10.73 -20.65 7.22
C GLY A 221 11.76 -19.68 7.82
N TYR A 222 12.95 -20.17 8.17
CA TYR A 222 14.05 -19.38 8.72
C TYR A 222 14.53 -18.29 7.76
N ASN A 223 14.62 -18.59 6.46
CA ASN A 223 15.05 -17.63 5.44
C ASN A 223 13.86 -16.78 4.95
N PRO A 224 14.09 -15.47 4.63
CA PRO A 224 13.07 -14.66 3.97
C PRO A 224 12.76 -15.19 2.56
N ILE A 225 11.65 -14.71 1.97
CA ILE A 225 11.29 -15.06 0.61
C ILE A 225 12.40 -14.66 -0.36
N LYS A 226 12.75 -15.55 -1.29
CA LYS A 226 13.77 -15.32 -2.31
C LYS A 226 13.13 -15.31 -3.70
N ILE A 227 13.74 -14.61 -4.64
CA ILE A 227 13.31 -14.56 -6.06
C ILE A 227 13.22 -15.96 -6.65
N SER A 228 14.13 -16.88 -6.25
CA SER A 228 14.09 -18.29 -6.69
C SER A 228 12.78 -19.04 -6.36
N GLN A 229 11.92 -18.49 -5.50
CA GLN A 229 10.62 -19.08 -5.18
C GLN A 229 9.52 -18.65 -6.15
N ALA A 230 9.80 -17.70 -7.03
CA ALA A 230 8.96 -17.37 -8.15
C ALA A 230 9.08 -18.45 -9.26
N TYR A 231 10.26 -19.06 -9.41
CA TYR A 231 10.50 -20.12 -10.40
C TYR A 231 9.84 -21.43 -9.97
N TYR A 232 8.75 -21.80 -10.63
CA TYR A 232 7.98 -23.03 -10.33
C TYR A 232 7.42 -23.71 -11.56
N CYS A 233 7.59 -23.15 -12.76
CA CYS A 233 7.25 -23.73 -14.06
C CYS A 233 8.28 -23.34 -15.12
N ASP A 234 8.19 -23.93 -16.30
CA ASP A 234 9.12 -23.66 -17.41
C ASP A 234 8.74 -22.41 -18.22
N ASP A 235 7.59 -21.78 -17.92
CA ASP A 235 7.16 -20.56 -18.58
C ASP A 235 7.87 -19.33 -17.99
N PRO A 236 8.67 -18.60 -18.79
CA PRO A 236 9.43 -17.45 -18.30
C PRO A 236 8.57 -16.27 -17.86
N PHE A 237 7.32 -16.19 -18.36
CA PHE A 237 6.38 -15.13 -17.96
C PHE A 237 5.73 -15.39 -16.60
N LEU A 238 5.47 -16.68 -16.30
CA LEU A 238 4.81 -17.08 -15.04
C LEU A 238 5.77 -17.14 -13.83
N ASN A 239 7.09 -17.02 -14.05
CA ASN A 239 8.13 -17.11 -13.01
C ASN A 239 8.62 -15.77 -12.47
#